data_71cff03f14db3e7013a6f3848e3fced1
#
_entry.id   71cff03f14db3e7013a6f3848e3fced1
#
_cell.length_a   1.000
_cell.length_b   1.000
_cell.length_c   1.000
_cell.angle_alpha   90.00
_cell.angle_beta   90.00
_cell.angle_gamma   90.00
#
_symmetry.space_group_name_H-M   'P 1'
#
loop_
_entity.id
_entity.type
_entity.pdbx_description
1 polymer ?
#
loop_
_entity_poly.entity_id
_entity_poly.type
_entity_poly.pdbx_seq_one_letter_code
_entity_poly.pdbx_strand_id
1 'polypeptide(L)'
;ELFYEDHRALARSIYGLAIYAGDVDSSLDPQKFIEGVLGYHYRVTQVCAWLNAVVSKKTSSPELDEENLIGVLLSDGVIAIKGGNFVPTGKYSHILAASQGKKRSFSDNLRHERLHVFWDEDSVFRERAQQEWKTLSEEERQKIRKTLHQYAQENQAQLVEEWAVKRAETSRMSIE
;
A
#
# COMPACT_ATOMS: atom_id res chain seq x y z
N GLU A 1 -7.30 -10.04 -4.18
CA GLU A 1 -7.96 -8.81 -3.69
C GLU A 1 -8.80 -9.13 -2.47
N LEU A 2 -8.77 -8.25 -1.48
CA LEU A 2 -9.45 -8.38 -0.20
C LEU A 2 -10.49 -7.26 -0.05
N PHE A 3 -11.66 -7.62 0.44
CA PHE A 3 -12.72 -6.67 0.77
C PHE A 3 -12.89 -6.57 2.28
N TYR A 4 -12.95 -5.35 2.80
CA TYR A 4 -13.22 -5.06 4.19
C TYR A 4 -14.48 -4.20 4.31
N GLU A 5 -15.46 -4.66 5.08
CA GLU A 5 -16.65 -3.85 5.41
C GLU A 5 -16.30 -2.68 6.32
N ASP A 6 -15.35 -2.89 7.24
CA ASP A 6 -14.84 -1.87 8.16
C ASP A 6 -13.42 -1.45 7.77
N HIS A 7 -13.25 -0.18 7.43
CA HIS A 7 -11.94 0.40 7.10
C HIS A 7 -10.94 0.35 8.27
N ARG A 8 -11.43 0.34 9.52
CA ARG A 8 -10.55 0.23 10.69
C ARG A 8 -9.95 -1.17 10.81
N ALA A 9 -10.75 -2.22 10.52
CA ALA A 9 -10.22 -3.58 10.45
C ALA A 9 -9.20 -3.72 9.33
N LEU A 10 -9.46 -3.12 8.15
CA LEU A 10 -8.50 -3.04 7.06
C LEU A 10 -7.19 -2.38 7.52
N ALA A 11 -7.25 -1.20 8.13
CA ALA A 11 -6.06 -0.48 8.57
C ALA A 11 -5.27 -1.25 9.64
N ARG A 12 -5.96 -1.83 10.64
CA ARG A 12 -5.30 -2.65 11.68
C ARG A 12 -4.64 -3.91 11.10
N SER A 13 -5.21 -4.50 10.04
CA SER A 13 -4.64 -5.72 9.43
C SER A 13 -3.27 -5.55 8.82
N ILE A 14 -2.80 -4.30 8.64
CA ILE A 14 -1.52 -4.01 7.99
C ILE A 14 -0.64 -3.00 8.76
N TYR A 15 -1.02 -2.60 9.97
CA TYR A 15 -0.34 -1.51 10.67
C TYR A 15 1.15 -1.79 10.89
N GLY A 16 1.50 -2.98 11.39
CA GLY A 16 2.90 -3.38 11.58
C GLY A 16 3.67 -3.53 10.25
N LEU A 17 3.00 -4.02 9.20
CA LEU A 17 3.58 -4.06 7.86
C LEU A 17 3.85 -2.66 7.32
N ALA A 18 2.92 -1.71 7.49
CA ALA A 18 3.08 -0.33 7.05
C ALA A 18 4.25 0.39 7.75
N ILE A 19 4.42 0.17 9.06
CA ILE A 19 5.59 0.66 9.80
C ILE A 19 6.87 0.01 9.26
N TYR A 20 6.87 -1.31 9.07
CA TYR A 20 8.03 -2.04 8.57
C TYR A 20 8.43 -1.61 7.16
N ALA A 21 7.47 -1.34 6.29
CA ALA A 21 7.70 -0.85 4.93
C ALA A 21 8.17 0.62 4.89
N GLY A 22 8.01 1.37 5.98
CA GLY A 22 8.34 2.80 6.04
C GLY A 22 7.25 3.70 5.44
N ASP A 23 6.04 3.18 5.22
CA ASP A 23 4.90 3.95 4.73
C ASP A 23 4.31 4.83 5.83
N VAL A 24 4.54 4.46 7.07
CA VAL A 24 4.06 5.14 8.28
C VAL A 24 5.23 5.37 9.21
N ASP A 25 5.36 6.60 9.69
CA ASP A 25 6.29 6.90 10.77
C ASP A 25 5.83 6.23 12.07
N SER A 26 6.74 5.50 12.73
CA SER A 26 6.44 4.82 14.00
C SER A 26 6.05 5.77 15.14
N SER A 27 6.29 7.08 14.99
CA SER A 27 5.84 8.12 15.92
C SER A 27 4.41 8.60 15.67
N LEU A 28 3.80 8.21 14.51
CA LEU A 28 2.44 8.57 14.21
C LEU A 28 1.48 7.87 15.18
N ASP A 29 0.52 8.64 15.70
CA ASP A 29 -0.58 8.09 16.50
C ASP A 29 -1.30 6.98 15.69
N PRO A 30 -1.30 5.72 16.17
CA PRO A 30 -1.95 4.61 15.50
C PRO A 30 -3.40 4.90 15.10
N GLN A 31 -4.13 5.66 15.92
CA GLN A 31 -5.52 6.00 15.66
C GLN A 31 -5.69 6.85 14.40
N LYS A 32 -4.75 7.76 14.13
CA LYS A 32 -4.79 8.58 12.89
C LYS A 32 -4.58 7.73 11.64
N PHE A 33 -3.70 6.73 11.71
CA PHE A 33 -3.53 5.76 10.63
C PHE A 33 -4.81 4.96 10.40
N ILE A 34 -5.36 4.38 11.48
CA ILE A 34 -6.57 3.56 11.45
C ILE A 34 -7.78 4.31 10.86
N GLU A 35 -7.92 5.59 11.14
CA GLU A 35 -9.01 6.41 10.62
C GLU A 35 -8.80 6.91 9.18
N GLY A 36 -7.56 6.92 8.70
CA GLY A 36 -7.20 7.48 7.39
C GLY A 36 -7.11 6.49 6.25
N VAL A 37 -6.84 5.22 6.53
CA VAL A 37 -6.56 4.20 5.50
C VAL A 37 -7.87 3.59 4.98
N LEU A 38 -8.07 3.65 3.66
CA LEU A 38 -9.25 3.12 2.97
C LEU A 38 -8.91 1.98 1.99
N GLY A 39 -7.64 1.79 1.69
CA GLY A 39 -7.11 0.74 0.86
C GLY A 39 -5.62 0.58 1.07
N TYR A 40 -5.06 -0.48 0.54
CA TYR A 40 -3.63 -0.72 0.50
C TYR A 40 -3.26 -1.68 -0.63
N HIS A 41 -2.00 -1.60 -1.03
CA HIS A 41 -1.34 -2.60 -1.86
C HIS A 41 0.04 -2.91 -1.29
N TYR A 42 0.44 -4.17 -1.34
CA TYR A 42 1.79 -4.60 -0.99
C TYR A 42 2.23 -5.74 -1.91
N ARG A 43 3.51 -5.75 -2.26
CA ARG A 43 4.10 -6.92 -2.92
C ARG A 43 4.13 -8.08 -1.93
N VAL A 44 3.82 -9.29 -2.39
CA VAL A 44 3.87 -10.49 -1.54
C VAL A 44 5.26 -10.70 -0.94
N THR A 45 6.32 -10.27 -1.64
CA THR A 45 7.70 -10.29 -1.13
C THR A 45 7.91 -9.37 0.08
N GLN A 46 7.28 -8.18 0.11
CA GLN A 46 7.34 -7.26 1.26
C GLN A 46 6.63 -7.86 2.48
N VAL A 47 5.47 -8.48 2.28
CA VAL A 47 4.75 -9.19 3.34
C VAL A 47 5.61 -10.30 3.93
N CYS A 48 6.22 -11.14 3.08
CA CYS A 48 7.11 -12.21 3.55
C CYS A 48 8.35 -11.66 4.29
N ALA A 49 8.93 -10.55 3.82
CA ALA A 49 10.06 -9.91 4.48
C ALA A 49 9.69 -9.41 5.88
N TRP A 50 8.54 -8.74 6.03
CA TRP A 50 7.99 -8.33 7.32
C TRP A 50 7.77 -9.53 8.25
N LEU A 51 7.08 -10.57 7.80
CA LEU A 51 6.82 -11.77 8.61
C LEU A 51 8.11 -12.46 9.06
N ASN A 52 9.12 -12.51 8.22
CA ASN A 52 10.43 -13.05 8.58
C ASN A 52 11.17 -12.16 9.58
N ALA A 53 10.97 -10.85 9.54
CA ALA A 53 11.48 -9.93 10.55
C ALA A 53 10.79 -10.14 11.90
N VAL A 54 9.46 -10.39 11.91
CA VAL A 54 8.69 -10.78 13.11
C VAL A 54 9.27 -12.07 13.72
N VAL A 55 9.41 -13.12 12.92
CA VAL A 55 9.98 -14.42 13.38
C VAL A 55 11.38 -14.23 13.98
N SER A 56 12.18 -13.38 13.37
CA SER A 56 13.54 -13.05 13.84
C SER A 56 13.56 -12.04 15.00
N LYS A 57 12.40 -11.65 15.54
CA LYS A 57 12.25 -10.64 16.61
C LYS A 57 12.90 -9.28 16.29
N LYS A 58 12.93 -8.90 15.00
CA LYS A 58 13.46 -7.61 14.53
C LYS A 58 12.37 -6.52 14.48
N THR A 59 11.13 -6.91 14.65
CA THR A 59 9.96 -6.02 14.73
C THR A 59 8.92 -6.59 15.69
N SER A 60 7.86 -5.84 15.99
CA SER A 60 6.78 -6.25 16.87
C SER A 60 6.03 -7.47 16.35
N SER A 61 5.47 -8.26 17.26
CA SER A 61 4.57 -9.35 16.91
C SER A 61 3.29 -8.80 16.29
N PRO A 62 2.67 -9.55 15.35
CA PRO A 62 1.39 -9.16 14.78
C PRO A 62 0.29 -9.05 15.84
N GLU A 63 -0.65 -8.16 15.62
CA GLU A 63 -1.90 -8.09 16.37
C GLU A 63 -2.97 -8.98 15.73
N LEU A 64 -4.13 -9.13 16.37
CA LEU A 64 -5.20 -10.04 15.96
C LEU A 64 -5.66 -9.84 14.51
N ASP A 65 -5.83 -8.59 14.07
CA ASP A 65 -6.28 -8.31 12.70
C ASP A 65 -5.19 -8.65 11.66
N GLU A 66 -3.91 -8.49 12.02
CA GLU A 66 -2.77 -8.90 11.20
C GLU A 66 -2.63 -10.43 11.16
N GLU A 67 -2.84 -11.12 12.30
CA GLU A 67 -2.86 -12.59 12.34
C GLU A 67 -3.97 -13.16 11.46
N ASN A 68 -5.15 -12.53 11.43
CA ASN A 68 -6.25 -12.92 10.54
C ASN A 68 -5.84 -12.76 9.07
N LEU A 69 -5.22 -11.65 8.68
CA LEU A 69 -4.70 -11.47 7.34
C LEU A 69 -3.68 -12.54 6.97
N ILE A 70 -2.72 -12.83 7.86
CA ILE A 70 -1.70 -13.87 7.65
C ILE A 70 -2.37 -15.23 7.43
N GLY A 71 -3.38 -15.56 8.24
CA GLY A 71 -4.18 -16.79 8.10
C GLY A 71 -4.84 -16.91 6.72
N VAL A 72 -5.45 -15.84 6.23
CA VAL A 72 -6.03 -15.79 4.87
C VAL A 72 -4.96 -15.98 3.81
N LEU A 73 -3.82 -15.29 3.90
CA LEU A 73 -2.74 -15.40 2.92
C LEU A 73 -2.13 -16.80 2.84
N LEU A 74 -2.06 -17.50 3.98
CA LEU A 74 -1.62 -18.90 4.05
C LEU A 74 -2.68 -19.85 3.44
N SER A 75 -3.94 -19.68 3.82
CA SER A 75 -5.04 -20.55 3.37
C SER A 75 -5.27 -20.47 1.87
N ASP A 76 -5.14 -19.26 1.30
CA ASP A 76 -5.31 -19.00 -0.13
C ASP A 76 -4.06 -19.33 -0.95
N GLY A 77 -3.00 -19.77 -0.28
CA GLY A 77 -1.74 -20.12 -0.92
C GLY A 77 -1.03 -18.92 -1.58
N VAL A 78 -1.17 -17.73 -1.01
CA VAL A 78 -0.42 -16.53 -1.42
C VAL A 78 1.01 -16.61 -0.91
N ILE A 79 1.16 -17.03 0.34
CA ILE A 79 2.43 -17.26 1.02
C ILE A 79 2.48 -18.71 1.54
N ALA A 80 3.68 -19.19 1.80
CA ALA A 80 3.92 -20.50 2.39
C ALA A 80 5.05 -20.43 3.41
N ILE A 81 5.12 -21.43 4.30
CA ILE A 81 6.24 -21.58 5.24
C ILE A 81 7.18 -22.68 4.70
N LYS A 82 8.44 -22.31 4.46
CA LYS A 82 9.51 -23.24 4.04
C LYS A 82 10.75 -23.04 4.88
N GLY A 83 11.22 -24.10 5.54
CA GLY A 83 12.39 -24.02 6.40
C GLY A 83 12.28 -23.00 7.54
N GLY A 84 11.07 -22.80 8.08
CA GLY A 84 10.80 -21.82 9.14
C GLY A 84 10.67 -20.37 8.67
N ASN A 85 10.73 -20.12 7.36
CA ASN A 85 10.57 -18.78 6.79
C ASN A 85 9.31 -18.67 5.94
N PHE A 86 8.70 -17.50 5.94
CA PHE A 86 7.63 -17.15 5.01
C PHE A 86 8.21 -16.85 3.63
N VAL A 87 7.62 -17.44 2.61
CA VAL A 87 8.05 -17.27 1.21
C VAL A 87 6.83 -17.06 0.30
N PRO A 88 6.95 -16.25 -0.77
CA PRO A 88 5.93 -16.18 -1.79
C PRO A 88 5.75 -17.55 -2.47
N THR A 89 4.50 -17.91 -2.79
CA THR A 89 4.25 -19.13 -3.59
C THR A 89 4.47 -18.93 -5.08
N GLY A 90 4.50 -17.67 -5.53
CA GLY A 90 4.53 -17.29 -6.94
C GLY A 90 3.15 -17.24 -7.61
N LYS A 91 2.08 -17.59 -6.89
CA LYS A 91 0.71 -17.53 -7.40
C LYS A 91 0.24 -16.10 -7.66
N TYR A 92 0.68 -15.16 -6.80
CA TYR A 92 0.34 -13.75 -6.87
C TYR A 92 1.58 -12.89 -6.60
N SER A 93 1.66 -11.73 -7.28
CA SER A 93 2.73 -10.73 -7.07
C SER A 93 2.38 -9.73 -5.97
N HIS A 94 1.10 -9.37 -5.86
CA HIS A 94 0.61 -8.33 -4.95
C HIS A 94 -0.61 -8.80 -4.15
N ILE A 95 -0.78 -8.19 -2.98
CA ILE A 95 -2.04 -8.16 -2.26
C ILE A 95 -2.61 -6.75 -2.35
N LEU A 96 -3.93 -6.67 -2.56
CA LEU A 96 -4.68 -5.42 -2.56
C LEU A 96 -5.87 -5.57 -1.65
N ALA A 97 -6.19 -4.52 -0.93
CA ALA A 97 -7.42 -4.43 -0.18
C ALA A 97 -8.04 -3.05 -0.31
N ALA A 98 -9.35 -3.03 -0.17
CA ALA A 98 -10.10 -1.79 -0.11
C ALA A 98 -11.29 -1.92 0.85
N SER A 99 -11.78 -0.80 1.32
CA SER A 99 -12.99 -0.68 2.12
C SER A 99 -13.90 0.41 1.59
N GLN A 100 -15.14 0.41 2.05
CA GLN A 100 -16.07 1.48 1.80
C GLN A 100 -15.71 2.71 2.65
N GLY A 101 -15.48 3.85 2.01
CA GLY A 101 -15.26 5.12 2.69
C GLY A 101 -16.52 6.00 2.71
N LYS A 102 -16.52 7.05 3.52
CA LYS A 102 -17.63 8.02 3.56
C LYS A 102 -17.82 8.80 2.25
N LYS A 103 -16.73 9.06 1.53
CA LYS A 103 -16.70 9.89 0.31
C LYS A 103 -16.29 9.13 -0.94
N ARG A 104 -15.80 7.91 -0.80
CA ARG A 104 -15.31 7.07 -1.90
C ARG A 104 -15.91 5.68 -1.77
N SER A 105 -16.37 5.14 -2.90
CA SER A 105 -16.86 3.77 -2.94
C SER A 105 -15.71 2.76 -2.79
N PHE A 106 -16.07 1.52 -2.46
CA PHE A 106 -15.12 0.39 -2.49
C PHE A 106 -14.43 0.30 -3.86
N SER A 107 -15.21 0.40 -4.94
CA SER A 107 -14.71 0.33 -6.31
C SER A 107 -13.67 1.41 -6.62
N ASP A 108 -13.89 2.66 -6.14
CA ASP A 108 -12.94 3.75 -6.34
C ASP A 108 -11.65 3.53 -5.56
N ASN A 109 -11.76 3.05 -4.32
CA ASN A 109 -10.58 2.74 -3.51
C ASN A 109 -9.79 1.55 -4.11
N LEU A 110 -10.47 0.48 -4.52
CA LEU A 110 -9.80 -0.65 -5.17
C LEU A 110 -9.13 -0.26 -6.48
N ARG A 111 -9.77 0.61 -7.28
CA ARG A 111 -9.17 1.14 -8.50
C ARG A 111 -7.89 1.92 -8.20
N HIS A 112 -7.88 2.71 -7.13
CA HIS A 112 -6.69 3.43 -6.68
C HIS A 112 -5.54 2.46 -6.39
N GLU A 113 -5.79 1.41 -5.61
CA GLU A 113 -4.77 0.41 -5.28
C GLU A 113 -4.28 -0.38 -6.50
N ARG A 114 -5.16 -0.64 -7.48
CA ARG A 114 -4.75 -1.24 -8.76
C ARG A 114 -3.82 -0.34 -9.57
N LEU A 115 -3.98 0.99 -9.50
CA LEU A 115 -3.07 1.92 -10.16
C LEU A 115 -1.67 1.90 -9.55
N HIS A 116 -1.54 1.65 -8.25
CA HIS A 116 -0.24 1.42 -7.62
C HIS A 116 0.42 0.12 -8.10
N VAL A 117 -0.36 -0.97 -8.26
CA VAL A 117 0.19 -2.19 -8.88
C VAL A 117 0.62 -1.93 -10.32
N PHE A 118 -0.16 -1.16 -11.07
CA PHE A 118 0.22 -0.75 -12.42
C PHE A 118 1.51 0.09 -12.43
N TRP A 119 1.67 0.99 -11.46
CA TRP A 119 2.93 1.72 -11.25
C TRP A 119 4.11 0.77 -11.00
N ASP A 120 3.91 -0.27 -10.22
CA ASP A 120 4.94 -1.26 -9.92
C ASP A 120 5.34 -2.11 -11.14
N GLU A 121 4.38 -2.49 -11.95
CA GLU A 121 4.55 -3.46 -13.05
C GLU A 121 4.85 -2.81 -14.40
N ASP A 122 4.31 -1.61 -14.68
CA ASP A 122 4.51 -0.90 -15.95
C ASP A 122 5.63 0.15 -15.83
N SER A 123 6.80 -0.21 -16.36
CA SER A 123 7.95 0.70 -16.38
C SER A 123 7.72 1.94 -17.26
N VAL A 124 6.94 1.81 -18.35
CA VAL A 124 6.66 2.93 -19.26
C VAL A 124 5.80 3.98 -18.58
N PHE A 125 4.75 3.56 -17.87
CA PHE A 125 3.92 4.45 -17.08
C PHE A 125 4.75 5.17 -16.02
N ARG A 126 5.54 4.41 -15.26
CA ARG A 126 6.40 4.94 -14.20
C ARG A 126 7.44 5.94 -14.72
N GLU A 127 8.19 5.58 -15.76
CA GLU A 127 9.23 6.43 -16.35
C GLU A 127 8.64 7.72 -16.91
N ARG A 128 7.49 7.63 -17.60
CA ARG A 128 6.79 8.80 -18.12
C ARG A 128 6.38 9.75 -17.01
N ALA A 129 5.76 9.24 -15.95
CA ALA A 129 5.37 10.07 -14.81
C ALA A 129 6.58 10.71 -14.12
N GLN A 130 7.69 9.98 -13.96
CA GLN A 130 8.94 10.51 -13.41
C GLN A 130 9.54 11.63 -14.28
N GLN A 131 9.47 11.50 -15.60
CA GLN A 131 9.93 12.56 -16.51
C GLN A 131 9.01 13.79 -16.42
N GLU A 132 7.70 13.59 -16.44
CA GLU A 132 6.74 14.68 -16.29
C GLU A 132 6.94 15.41 -14.96
N TRP A 133 7.16 14.68 -13.85
CA TRP A 133 7.47 15.28 -12.55
C TRP A 133 8.69 16.18 -12.59
N LYS A 134 9.75 15.80 -13.32
CA LYS A 134 10.98 16.60 -13.46
C LYS A 134 10.74 17.91 -14.21
N THR A 135 9.75 17.98 -15.09
CA THR A 135 9.40 19.19 -15.84
C THR A 135 8.54 20.19 -15.06
N LEU A 136 7.93 19.76 -13.95
CA LEU A 136 7.14 20.63 -13.09
C LEU A 136 8.01 21.71 -12.46
N SER A 137 7.49 22.93 -12.38
CA SER A 137 8.09 24.01 -11.61
C SER A 137 8.06 23.70 -10.10
N GLU A 138 8.92 24.34 -9.34
CA GLU A 138 8.91 24.17 -7.88
C GLU A 138 7.58 24.61 -7.25
N GLU A 139 6.93 25.66 -7.81
CA GLU A 139 5.61 26.09 -7.35
C GLU A 139 4.53 25.01 -7.54
N GLU A 140 4.55 24.34 -8.70
CA GLU A 140 3.62 23.21 -8.98
C GLU A 140 3.87 22.04 -8.04
N ARG A 141 5.14 21.65 -7.83
CA ARG A 141 5.49 20.59 -6.88
C ARG A 141 5.05 20.91 -5.45
N GLN A 142 5.19 22.18 -5.02
CA GLN A 142 4.72 22.60 -3.69
C GLN A 142 3.19 22.52 -3.58
N LYS A 143 2.44 22.88 -4.61
CA LYS A 143 0.97 22.72 -4.65
C LYS A 143 0.60 21.21 -4.51
N ILE A 144 1.29 20.34 -5.24
CA ILE A 144 1.09 18.90 -5.16
C ILE A 144 1.40 18.39 -3.75
N ARG A 145 2.55 18.76 -3.17
CA ARG A 145 2.92 18.38 -1.79
C ARG A 145 1.87 18.81 -0.77
N LYS A 146 1.31 20.01 -0.89
CA LYS A 146 0.22 20.47 -0.02
C LYS A 146 -1.04 19.60 -0.16
N THR A 147 -1.34 19.13 -1.36
CA THR A 147 -2.49 18.25 -1.62
C THR A 147 -2.25 16.84 -1.05
N LEU A 148 -0.99 16.39 -1.08
CA LEU A 148 -0.53 15.07 -0.63
C LEU A 148 0.10 15.12 0.78
N HIS A 149 -0.32 16.06 1.62
CA HIS A 149 0.29 16.32 2.93
C HIS A 149 0.23 15.13 3.91
N GLN A 150 -0.65 14.16 3.67
CA GLN A 150 -0.78 12.94 4.45
C GLN A 150 0.36 11.93 4.23
N TYR A 151 1.09 12.06 3.12
CA TYR A 151 2.21 11.18 2.80
C TYR A 151 3.53 11.76 3.32
N ALA A 152 4.53 10.89 3.51
CA ALA A 152 5.85 11.32 3.98
C ALA A 152 6.47 12.34 3.00
N GLN A 153 6.53 13.60 3.41
CA GLN A 153 7.00 14.69 2.55
C GLN A 153 8.47 14.54 2.16
N GLU A 154 9.24 13.77 2.92
CA GLU A 154 10.65 13.47 2.70
C GLU A 154 10.86 12.34 1.68
N ASN A 155 9.85 11.48 1.49
CA ASN A 155 9.89 10.40 0.51
C ASN A 155 9.41 10.89 -0.86
N GLN A 156 10.35 11.49 -1.62
CA GLN A 156 10.03 12.01 -2.96
C GLN A 156 9.53 10.91 -3.92
N ALA A 157 10.00 9.67 -3.80
CA ALA A 157 9.57 8.57 -4.66
C ALA A 157 8.08 8.28 -4.45
N GLN A 158 7.64 8.18 -3.20
CA GLN A 158 6.24 7.98 -2.82
C GLN A 158 5.35 9.16 -3.28
N LEU A 159 5.84 10.40 -3.16
CA LEU A 159 5.09 11.57 -3.62
C LEU A 159 4.85 11.55 -5.14
N VAL A 160 5.86 11.14 -5.92
CA VAL A 160 5.75 11.02 -7.38
C VAL A 160 4.77 9.93 -7.76
N GLU A 161 4.83 8.79 -7.10
CA GLU A 161 3.89 7.67 -7.30
C GLU A 161 2.45 8.10 -7.00
N GLU A 162 2.18 8.64 -5.83
CA GLU A 162 0.84 9.11 -5.43
C GLU A 162 0.29 10.19 -6.36
N TRP A 163 1.14 11.11 -6.80
CA TRP A 163 0.75 12.09 -7.80
C TRP A 163 0.37 11.46 -9.14
N ALA A 164 1.16 10.50 -9.61
CA ALA A 164 0.90 9.80 -10.86
C ALA A 164 -0.40 8.99 -10.80
N VAL A 165 -0.61 8.25 -9.72
CA VAL A 165 -1.81 7.46 -9.47
C VAL A 165 -3.06 8.35 -9.43
N LYS A 166 -3.07 9.43 -8.66
CA LYS A 166 -4.19 10.37 -8.59
C LYS A 166 -4.50 11.04 -9.93
N ARG A 167 -3.46 11.34 -10.71
CA ARG A 167 -3.63 11.89 -12.05
C ARG A 167 -4.25 10.87 -13.02
N ALA A 168 -3.82 9.61 -12.95
CA ALA A 168 -4.38 8.52 -13.73
C ALA A 168 -5.85 8.24 -13.35
N GLU A 169 -6.20 8.30 -12.06
CA GLU A 169 -7.59 8.24 -11.61
C GLU A 169 -8.46 9.33 -12.27
N THR A 170 -7.96 10.58 -12.27
CA THR A 170 -8.72 11.73 -12.80
C THR A 170 -8.89 11.65 -14.31
N SER A 171 -7.88 11.13 -15.02
CA SER A 171 -7.92 10.96 -16.48
C SER A 171 -8.77 9.76 -16.94
N ARG A 172 -9.35 9.00 -16.02
CA ARG A 172 -10.10 7.75 -16.30
C ARG A 172 -9.32 6.76 -17.16
N MET A 173 -8.02 6.68 -16.93
CA MET A 173 -7.17 5.70 -17.61
C MET A 173 -7.76 4.29 -17.44
N SER A 174 -8.03 3.58 -18.54
CA SER A 174 -8.48 2.18 -18.50
C SER A 174 -7.32 1.31 -18.03
N ILE A 175 -7.54 0.57 -16.95
CA ILE A 175 -6.67 -0.50 -16.47
C ILE A 175 -7.44 -1.78 -16.76
N GLU A 176 -7.15 -2.43 -17.88
CA GLU A 176 -7.66 -3.76 -18.22
C GLU A 176 -6.78 -4.83 -17.59
#